data_7276852d5fd41f93cc99d141b21d2d1e
#
_entry.id   7276852d5fd41f93cc99d141b21d2d1e
#
_cell.length_a   1.000
_cell.length_b   1.000
_cell.length_c   1.000
_cell.angle_alpha   90.00
_cell.angle_beta   90.00
_cell.angle_gamma   90.00
#
_symmetry.space_group_name_H-M   'P 1'
#
loop_
_entity.id
_entity.type
_entity.pdbx_description
1 polymer ?
#
loop_
_entity_poly.entity_id
_entity_poly.type
_entity_poly.pdbx_seq_one_letter_code
_entity_poly.pdbx_strand_id
1 'polypeptide(L)'
;MHNFTFLRKPESFCNGLSIKTSRLNHSCKPNAVNSANAVNSEFNEVRAIRNIKAGQEITISYKEGPGLFGLWTTQNRQEILLETWGFACICEFCQESNDDDRTKIQSKIQVLIKEVENLQPETPEKCSKMIATYKKLYKLGKKMKAPPTSLYAVLKNGYQTSRYGYRVFRFTENYHKSEEFKKDSITFSNAAEAFAKVLGTELFGGFMEKTSKI
;
A
#
# COMPACT_ATOMS: atom_id res chain seq x y z
N MET A 1 23.22 -1.18 9.34
CA MET A 1 22.38 -1.09 10.56
C MET A 1 21.05 -0.50 10.18
N HIS A 2 19.98 -1.29 10.25
CA HIS A 2 18.66 -0.84 9.81
C HIS A 2 17.86 -0.41 11.03
N ASN A 3 17.68 0.88 11.16
CA ASN A 3 16.90 1.50 12.23
C ASN A 3 15.48 1.72 11.73
N PHE A 4 14.50 1.00 12.24
CA PHE A 4 13.13 1.42 12.04
C PHE A 4 12.24 0.93 13.18
N THR A 5 11.87 1.85 14.05
CA THR A 5 10.60 1.76 14.76
C THR A 5 10.19 3.17 15.16
N PHE A 6 9.12 3.66 14.56
CA PHE A 6 8.52 4.91 14.97
C PHE A 6 7.56 4.64 16.12
N LEU A 7 7.94 5.02 17.32
CA LEU A 7 7.02 5.10 18.45
C LEU A 7 6.39 6.50 18.43
N ARG A 8 5.11 6.56 18.15
CA ARG A 8 4.36 7.81 18.17
C ARG A 8 3.74 8.03 19.54
N LYS A 9 4.37 8.82 20.39
CA LYS A 9 3.65 9.54 21.46
C LYS A 9 3.10 10.84 20.87
N PRO A 10 1.94 11.35 21.36
CA PRO A 10 1.31 12.57 20.82
C PRO A 10 2.21 13.82 20.84
N GLU A 11 3.28 13.81 21.60
CA GLU A 11 4.14 14.99 21.85
C GLU A 11 5.64 14.76 21.55
N SER A 12 6.06 13.56 21.09
CA SER A 12 7.45 13.34 20.71
C SER A 12 7.62 12.22 19.68
N PHE A 13 8.35 12.48 18.62
CA PHE A 13 8.82 11.44 17.70
C PHE A 13 10.06 10.78 18.29
N CYS A 14 9.96 9.54 18.74
CA CYS A 14 11.11 8.76 19.14
C CYS A 14 11.45 7.74 18.05
N ASN A 15 12.67 7.74 17.56
CA ASN A 15 13.23 6.68 16.76
C ASN A 15 13.78 5.60 17.69
N GLY A 16 13.26 4.39 17.62
CA GLY A 16 13.71 3.25 18.41
C GLY A 16 14.29 2.15 17.53
N LEU A 17 15.29 1.44 18.04
CA LEU A 17 15.84 0.24 17.41
C LEU A 17 15.18 -1.00 18.03
N SER A 18 14.42 -1.74 17.22
CA SER A 18 13.91 -3.04 17.63
C SER A 18 14.93 -4.13 17.28
N ILE A 19 15.64 -4.65 18.28
CA ILE A 19 16.72 -5.63 18.11
C ILE A 19 16.27 -6.89 17.35
N LYS A 20 15.06 -7.37 17.62
CA LYS A 20 14.53 -8.59 16.95
C LYS A 20 14.10 -8.28 15.51
N THR A 21 13.36 -7.19 15.31
CA THR A 21 12.85 -6.83 13.98
C THR A 21 13.96 -6.40 13.02
N SER A 22 15.01 -5.75 13.54
CA SER A 22 16.16 -5.34 12.72
C SER A 22 16.99 -6.50 12.14
N ARG A 23 16.74 -7.73 12.58
CA ARG A 23 17.37 -8.95 12.04
C ARG A 23 16.57 -9.60 10.91
N LEU A 24 15.35 -9.12 10.63
CA LEU A 24 14.55 -9.67 9.54
C LEU A 24 15.04 -9.12 8.20
N ASN A 25 15.25 -10.02 7.25
CA ASN A 25 15.69 -9.66 5.92
C ASN A 25 14.54 -9.13 5.05
N HIS A 26 14.94 -8.43 3.99
CA HIS A 26 14.01 -7.89 3.00
C HIS A 26 13.52 -8.94 2.01
N SER A 27 12.23 -8.83 1.65
CA SER A 27 11.67 -9.39 0.43
C SER A 27 10.72 -8.40 -0.24
N CYS A 28 10.75 -8.29 -1.57
CA CYS A 28 9.77 -7.50 -2.31
C CYS A 28 8.36 -8.13 -2.27
N LYS A 29 8.26 -9.42 -1.89
CA LYS A 29 7.00 -10.14 -1.63
C LYS A 29 7.14 -10.84 -0.27
N PRO A 30 7.08 -10.08 0.83
CA PRO A 30 7.35 -10.58 2.16
C PRO A 30 6.30 -11.59 2.63
N ASN A 31 6.63 -12.37 3.65
CA ASN A 31 5.68 -13.26 4.34
C ASN A 31 5.23 -12.71 5.69
N ALA A 32 5.80 -11.61 6.13
CA ALA A 32 5.39 -10.90 7.32
C ALA A 32 5.37 -9.39 7.07
N VAL A 33 4.61 -8.68 7.89
CA VAL A 33 4.55 -7.21 7.91
C VAL A 33 4.92 -6.74 9.30
N ASN A 34 5.68 -5.66 9.34
CA ASN A 34 5.98 -4.93 10.55
C ASN A 34 4.93 -3.80 10.71
N SER A 35 4.23 -3.76 11.83
CA SER A 35 3.30 -2.70 12.16
C SER A 35 3.61 -2.16 13.54
N ALA A 36 3.77 -0.83 13.66
CA ALA A 36 3.67 -0.20 14.96
C ALA A 36 2.22 -0.32 15.42
N ASN A 37 1.99 -0.96 16.56
CA ASN A 37 0.64 -1.09 17.11
C ASN A 37 0.14 0.31 17.48
N ALA A 38 -0.91 0.79 16.79
CA ALA A 38 -1.48 2.11 17.01
C ALA A 38 -2.06 2.28 18.43
N VAL A 39 -2.38 1.18 19.11
CA VAL A 39 -2.96 1.18 20.45
C VAL A 39 -1.88 1.21 21.53
N ASN A 40 -0.71 0.68 21.26
CA ASN A 40 0.39 0.60 22.22
C ASN A 40 1.72 0.87 21.53
N SER A 41 2.10 2.14 21.44
CA SER A 41 3.30 2.62 20.74
C SER A 41 4.63 2.07 21.30
N GLU A 42 4.57 1.29 22.38
CA GLU A 42 5.75 0.69 23.03
C GLU A 42 6.20 -0.64 22.38
N PHE A 43 5.32 -1.25 21.56
CA PHE A 43 5.62 -2.56 20.95
C PHE A 43 5.60 -2.48 19.43
N ASN A 44 6.65 -3.05 18.84
CA ASN A 44 6.73 -3.31 17.43
C ASN A 44 6.21 -4.74 17.16
N GLU A 45 5.13 -4.86 16.40
CA GLU A 45 4.51 -6.14 16.07
C GLU A 45 4.94 -6.61 14.68
N VAL A 46 5.43 -7.84 14.59
CA VAL A 46 5.66 -8.52 13.31
C VAL A 46 4.59 -9.59 13.14
N ARG A 47 3.77 -9.44 12.10
CA ARG A 47 2.65 -10.32 11.81
C ARG A 47 2.87 -11.08 10.52
N ALA A 48 2.67 -12.40 10.56
CA ALA A 48 2.63 -13.22 9.35
C ALA A 48 1.43 -12.82 8.48
N ILE A 49 1.64 -12.61 7.18
CA ILE A 49 0.61 -12.27 6.19
C ILE A 49 0.32 -13.40 5.19
N ARG A 50 1.02 -14.52 5.37
CA ARG A 50 0.79 -15.80 4.68
C ARG A 50 1.36 -16.94 5.52
N ASN A 51 1.02 -18.17 5.18
CA ASN A 51 1.57 -19.32 5.87
C ASN A 51 3.10 -19.37 5.72
N ILE A 52 3.80 -19.54 6.83
CA ILE A 52 5.26 -19.68 6.90
C ILE A 52 5.55 -21.09 7.35
N LYS A 53 6.30 -21.84 6.54
CA LYS A 53 6.68 -23.23 6.86
C LYS A 53 7.81 -23.25 7.89
N ALA A 54 7.91 -24.33 8.64
CA ALA A 54 9.06 -24.52 9.53
C ALA A 54 10.38 -24.48 8.71
N GLY A 55 11.37 -23.73 9.21
CA GLY A 55 12.64 -23.49 8.53
C GLY A 55 12.60 -22.42 7.43
N GLN A 56 11.43 -21.90 7.07
CA GLN A 56 11.33 -20.79 6.11
C GLN A 56 11.72 -19.47 6.78
N GLU A 57 12.54 -18.69 6.11
CA GLU A 57 12.94 -17.36 6.56
C GLU A 57 11.73 -16.42 6.68
N ILE A 58 11.67 -15.66 7.77
CA ILE A 58 10.68 -14.59 7.96
C ILE A 58 11.24 -13.33 7.33
N THR A 59 10.51 -12.77 6.36
CA THR A 59 10.93 -11.57 5.63
C THR A 59 9.89 -10.47 5.72
N ILE A 60 10.38 -9.23 5.76
CA ILE A 60 9.55 -8.01 5.73
C ILE A 60 9.91 -7.16 4.51
N SER A 61 9.12 -6.15 4.20
CA SER A 61 9.52 -5.12 3.24
C SER A 61 10.26 -4.00 3.97
N TYR A 62 11.45 -3.65 3.51
CA TYR A 62 12.19 -2.49 4.05
C TYR A 62 11.63 -1.16 3.54
N LYS A 63 10.97 -1.18 2.38
CA LYS A 63 10.23 -0.03 1.87
C LYS A 63 8.81 -0.07 2.43
N GLU A 64 8.68 0.27 3.71
CA GLU A 64 7.39 0.34 4.40
C GLU A 64 6.63 1.62 4.04
N GLY A 65 5.33 1.55 4.26
CA GLY A 65 4.39 2.63 4.04
C GLY A 65 3.32 2.23 3.00
N PRO A 66 2.30 3.05 2.80
CA PRO A 66 1.23 2.81 1.82
C PRO A 66 1.73 2.97 0.38
N GLY A 67 2.95 2.51 0.13
CA GLY A 67 3.65 2.67 -1.12
C GLY A 67 3.28 1.60 -2.15
N LEU A 68 3.38 2.00 -3.41
CA LEU A 68 3.17 1.14 -4.58
C LEU A 68 4.42 0.30 -4.93
N PHE A 69 5.38 0.21 -4.01
CA PHE A 69 6.72 -0.39 -4.25
C PHE A 69 6.67 -1.78 -4.87
N GLY A 70 5.80 -2.67 -4.39
CA GLY A 70 5.63 -4.01 -4.99
C GLY A 70 4.99 -4.01 -6.38
N LEU A 71 4.49 -2.87 -6.85
CA LEU A 71 4.00 -2.68 -8.22
C LEU A 71 5.07 -2.14 -9.17
N TRP A 72 6.19 -1.64 -8.65
CA TRP A 72 7.27 -1.12 -9.47
C TRP A 72 7.95 -2.23 -10.28
N THR A 73 8.66 -1.83 -11.33
CA THR A 73 9.49 -2.78 -12.09
C THR A 73 10.57 -3.37 -11.18
N THR A 74 11.07 -4.54 -11.55
CA THR A 74 12.18 -5.16 -10.82
C THR A 74 13.39 -4.25 -10.80
N GLN A 75 13.70 -3.62 -11.93
CA GLN A 75 14.80 -2.67 -12.03
C GLN A 75 14.65 -1.53 -11.03
N ASN A 76 13.51 -0.81 -11.01
CA ASN A 76 13.31 0.32 -10.10
C ASN A 76 13.38 -0.11 -8.62
N ARG A 77 12.88 -1.32 -8.29
CA ARG A 77 13.01 -1.85 -6.93
C ARG A 77 14.45 -2.13 -6.55
N GLN A 78 15.23 -2.70 -7.48
CA GLN A 78 16.66 -2.99 -7.28
C GLN A 78 17.47 -1.71 -7.10
N GLU A 79 17.24 -0.69 -7.94
CA GLU A 79 17.90 0.60 -7.86
C GLU A 79 17.68 1.24 -6.48
N ILE A 80 16.43 1.35 -6.03
CA ILE A 80 16.11 1.91 -4.71
C ILE A 80 16.72 1.11 -3.56
N LEU A 81 16.69 -0.23 -3.64
CA LEU A 81 17.28 -1.06 -2.59
C LEU A 81 18.80 -0.94 -2.54
N LEU A 82 19.44 -0.84 -3.69
CA LEU A 82 20.89 -0.64 -3.79
C LEU A 82 21.28 0.74 -3.24
N GLU A 83 20.59 1.80 -3.66
CA GLU A 83 20.87 3.17 -3.21
C GLU A 83 20.60 3.37 -1.71
N THR A 84 19.51 2.79 -1.18
CA THR A 84 19.09 3.07 0.20
C THR A 84 19.72 2.12 1.21
N TRP A 85 19.90 0.85 0.85
CA TRP A 85 20.34 -0.21 1.77
C TRP A 85 21.59 -0.98 1.30
N GLY A 86 22.13 -0.67 0.12
CA GLY A 86 23.40 -1.20 -0.37
C GLY A 86 23.33 -2.67 -0.84
N PHE A 87 22.16 -3.20 -1.21
CA PHE A 87 22.07 -4.57 -1.71
C PHE A 87 21.10 -4.72 -2.89
N ALA A 88 21.34 -5.74 -3.72
CA ALA A 88 20.44 -6.21 -4.76
C ALA A 88 19.56 -7.32 -4.21
N CYS A 89 18.23 -7.19 -4.34
CA CYS A 89 17.28 -8.18 -3.83
C CYS A 89 17.21 -9.41 -4.73
N ILE A 90 17.42 -10.58 -4.13
CA ILE A 90 17.35 -11.89 -4.83
C ILE A 90 16.09 -12.69 -4.46
N CYS A 91 15.05 -12.05 -3.91
CA CYS A 91 13.83 -12.76 -3.55
C CYS A 91 13.12 -13.35 -4.77
N GLU A 92 12.31 -14.39 -4.54
CA GLU A 92 11.51 -15.08 -5.58
C GLU A 92 10.78 -14.10 -6.51
N PHE A 93 10.16 -13.05 -5.94
CA PHE A 93 9.44 -12.03 -6.72
C PHE A 93 10.32 -11.21 -7.66
N CYS A 94 11.60 -11.06 -7.37
CA CYS A 94 12.57 -10.43 -8.26
C CYS A 94 13.13 -11.40 -9.29
N GLN A 95 13.25 -12.68 -8.95
CA GLN A 95 13.73 -13.72 -9.85
C GLN A 95 12.67 -14.15 -10.88
N GLU A 96 11.39 -14.19 -10.51
CA GLU A 96 10.27 -14.48 -11.40
C GLU A 96 10.03 -13.39 -12.48
N SER A 97 10.77 -12.30 -12.46
CA SER A 97 10.51 -11.12 -13.31
C SER A 97 10.91 -11.26 -14.77
N ASN A 98 11.46 -12.39 -15.17
CA ASN A 98 11.90 -12.64 -16.57
C ASN A 98 10.77 -13.14 -17.49
N ASP A 99 9.52 -13.18 -17.02
CA ASP A 99 8.35 -13.47 -17.83
C ASP A 99 7.94 -12.21 -18.62
N ASP A 100 7.94 -12.31 -19.95
CA ASP A 100 7.55 -11.23 -20.88
C ASP A 100 6.20 -10.63 -20.58
N ASP A 101 5.21 -11.44 -20.17
CA ASP A 101 3.87 -10.97 -19.84
C ASP A 101 3.87 -10.12 -18.57
N ARG A 102 4.66 -10.50 -17.59
CA ARG A 102 4.81 -9.75 -16.36
C ARG A 102 5.50 -8.41 -16.60
N THR A 103 6.56 -8.40 -17.39
CA THR A 103 7.27 -7.18 -17.78
C THR A 103 6.36 -6.20 -18.50
N LYS A 104 5.53 -6.67 -19.43
CA LYS A 104 4.50 -5.87 -20.12
C LYS A 104 3.47 -5.30 -19.14
N ILE A 105 3.03 -6.08 -18.14
CA ILE A 105 2.11 -5.60 -17.10
C ILE A 105 2.78 -4.53 -16.23
N GLN A 106 4.02 -4.75 -15.82
CA GLN A 106 4.79 -3.80 -15.02
C GLN A 106 4.97 -2.47 -15.76
N SER A 107 5.30 -2.48 -17.02
CA SER A 107 5.43 -1.26 -17.84
C SER A 107 4.12 -0.46 -17.89
N LYS A 108 2.97 -1.15 -18.06
CA LYS A 108 1.65 -0.50 -18.00
C LYS A 108 1.37 0.10 -16.61
N ILE A 109 1.72 -0.61 -15.55
CA ILE A 109 1.58 -0.13 -14.17
C ILE A 109 2.41 1.12 -13.94
N GLN A 110 3.65 1.19 -14.43
CA GLN A 110 4.52 2.36 -14.29
C GLN A 110 3.90 3.61 -14.93
N VAL A 111 3.32 3.48 -16.11
CA VAL A 111 2.61 4.60 -16.77
C VAL A 111 1.45 5.09 -15.89
N LEU A 112 0.64 4.17 -15.35
CA LEU A 112 -0.49 4.52 -14.50
C LEU A 112 -0.06 5.14 -13.15
N ILE A 113 1.05 4.68 -12.57
CA ILE A 113 1.61 5.28 -11.34
C ILE A 113 2.03 6.72 -11.61
N LYS A 114 2.80 6.97 -12.66
CA LYS A 114 3.21 8.33 -13.06
C LYS A 114 2.00 9.23 -13.35
N GLU A 115 0.95 8.67 -13.97
CA GLU A 115 -0.29 9.40 -14.21
C GLU A 115 -0.94 9.87 -12.91
N VAL A 116 -1.05 8.99 -11.92
CA VAL A 116 -1.66 9.33 -10.61
C VAL A 116 -0.80 10.29 -9.80
N GLU A 117 0.51 10.12 -9.82
CA GLU A 117 1.46 11.00 -9.10
C GLU A 117 1.43 12.45 -9.62
N ASN A 118 1.14 12.64 -10.91
CA ASN A 118 1.03 13.95 -11.54
C ASN A 118 -0.36 14.58 -11.48
N LEU A 119 -1.37 13.85 -10.96
CA LEU A 119 -2.72 14.36 -10.82
C LEU A 119 -2.99 14.91 -9.40
N GLN A 120 -3.69 16.04 -9.34
CA GLN A 120 -4.26 16.55 -8.10
C GLN A 120 -5.79 16.50 -8.20
N PRO A 121 -6.52 16.09 -7.16
CA PRO A 121 -7.98 15.89 -7.20
C PRO A 121 -8.78 17.21 -7.08
N GLU A 122 -8.39 18.24 -7.80
CA GLU A 122 -8.96 19.59 -7.70
C GLU A 122 -10.32 19.74 -8.39
N THR A 123 -10.60 18.89 -9.38
CA THR A 123 -11.87 18.89 -10.09
C THR A 123 -12.52 17.50 -10.11
N PRO A 124 -13.86 17.40 -10.30
CA PRO A 124 -14.54 16.10 -10.39
C PRO A 124 -13.97 15.20 -11.49
N GLU A 125 -13.56 15.77 -12.62
CA GLU A 125 -12.96 15.05 -13.75
C GLU A 125 -11.61 14.44 -13.36
N LYS A 126 -10.74 15.23 -12.69
CA LYS A 126 -9.45 14.75 -12.18
C LYS A 126 -9.64 13.67 -11.12
N CYS A 127 -10.59 13.84 -10.18
CA CYS A 127 -10.96 12.79 -9.22
C CYS A 127 -11.40 11.50 -9.93
N SER A 128 -12.30 11.60 -10.90
CA SER A 128 -12.80 10.46 -11.67
C SER A 128 -11.67 9.73 -12.39
N LYS A 129 -10.74 10.49 -12.99
CA LYS A 129 -9.57 9.94 -13.67
C LYS A 129 -8.66 9.19 -12.69
N MET A 130 -8.34 9.78 -11.55
CA MET A 130 -7.53 9.12 -10.50
C MET A 130 -8.19 7.83 -10.01
N ILE A 131 -9.49 7.85 -9.72
CA ILE A 131 -10.25 6.69 -9.28
C ILE A 131 -10.21 5.57 -10.33
N ALA A 132 -10.45 5.90 -11.60
CA ALA A 132 -10.36 4.94 -12.69
C ALA A 132 -8.96 4.33 -12.81
N THR A 133 -7.92 5.14 -12.60
CA THR A 133 -6.53 4.69 -12.63
C THR A 133 -6.23 3.75 -11.45
N TYR A 134 -6.70 4.02 -10.23
CA TYR A 134 -6.54 3.08 -9.11
C TYR A 134 -7.28 1.76 -9.34
N LYS A 135 -8.46 1.78 -9.95
CA LYS A 135 -9.18 0.54 -10.35
C LYS A 135 -8.35 -0.30 -11.35
N LYS A 136 -7.71 0.34 -12.35
CA LYS A 136 -6.81 -0.33 -13.31
C LYS A 136 -5.57 -0.87 -12.61
N LEU A 137 -4.92 -0.09 -11.75
CA LEU A 137 -3.75 -0.50 -10.98
C LEU A 137 -4.05 -1.74 -10.12
N TYR A 138 -5.19 -1.75 -9.43
CA TYR A 138 -5.61 -2.91 -8.64
C TYR A 138 -5.79 -4.16 -9.49
N LYS A 139 -6.49 -4.05 -10.64
CA LYS A 139 -6.70 -5.16 -11.58
C LYS A 139 -5.38 -5.73 -12.11
N LEU A 140 -4.47 -4.87 -12.53
CA LEU A 140 -3.15 -5.28 -13.04
C LEU A 140 -2.27 -5.84 -11.93
N GLY A 141 -2.27 -5.24 -10.74
CA GLY A 141 -1.55 -5.73 -9.58
C GLY A 141 -1.99 -7.13 -9.16
N LYS A 142 -3.31 -7.41 -9.20
CA LYS A 142 -3.82 -8.78 -8.98
C LYS A 142 -3.31 -9.75 -10.05
N LYS A 143 -3.35 -9.36 -11.33
CA LYS A 143 -2.88 -10.21 -12.44
C LYS A 143 -1.40 -10.58 -12.28
N MET A 144 -0.56 -9.65 -11.84
CA MET A 144 0.87 -9.94 -11.59
C MET A 144 1.16 -10.56 -10.21
N LYS A 145 0.14 -10.90 -9.42
CA LYS A 145 0.27 -11.43 -8.04
C LYS A 145 1.12 -10.53 -7.14
N ALA A 146 0.90 -9.23 -7.24
CA ALA A 146 1.59 -8.25 -6.41
C ALA A 146 1.41 -8.51 -4.90
N PRO A 147 2.35 -8.04 -4.06
CA PRO A 147 2.25 -8.19 -2.61
C PRO A 147 0.95 -7.63 -2.05
N PRO A 148 0.35 -8.26 -1.02
CA PRO A 148 -0.87 -7.78 -0.37
C PRO A 148 -0.76 -6.34 0.14
N THR A 149 0.40 -5.94 0.65
CA THR A 149 0.69 -4.57 1.11
C THR A 149 0.53 -3.55 -0.01
N SER A 150 1.04 -3.83 -1.21
CA SER A 150 0.92 -2.94 -2.36
C SER A 150 -0.49 -2.89 -2.93
N LEU A 151 -1.22 -4.01 -2.94
CA LEU A 151 -2.63 -4.03 -3.34
C LEU A 151 -3.49 -3.24 -2.35
N TYR A 152 -3.24 -3.38 -1.06
CA TYR A 152 -3.88 -2.58 -0.03
C TYR A 152 -3.61 -1.08 -0.20
N ALA A 153 -2.37 -0.69 -0.52
CA ALA A 153 -2.01 0.70 -0.79
C ALA A 153 -2.80 1.30 -1.96
N VAL A 154 -2.97 0.55 -3.06
CA VAL A 154 -3.80 0.97 -4.20
C VAL A 154 -5.24 1.23 -3.77
N LEU A 155 -5.82 0.29 -3.01
CA LEU A 155 -7.20 0.39 -2.53
C LEU A 155 -7.37 1.57 -1.56
N LYS A 156 -6.41 1.77 -0.65
CA LYS A 156 -6.38 2.90 0.29
C LYS A 156 -6.36 4.24 -0.45
N ASN A 157 -5.49 4.39 -1.44
CA ASN A 157 -5.40 5.63 -2.22
C ASN A 157 -6.66 5.88 -3.04
N GLY A 158 -7.24 4.85 -3.65
CA GLY A 158 -8.52 4.93 -4.34
C GLY A 158 -9.65 5.36 -3.42
N TYR A 159 -9.73 4.78 -2.22
CA TYR A 159 -10.68 5.17 -1.19
C TYR A 159 -10.51 6.64 -0.76
N GLN A 160 -9.29 7.07 -0.47
CA GLN A 160 -9.01 8.44 -0.05
C GLN A 160 -9.41 9.45 -1.12
N THR A 161 -9.08 9.18 -2.39
CA THR A 161 -9.46 10.04 -3.52
C THR A 161 -10.98 10.11 -3.69
N SER A 162 -11.67 8.96 -3.60
CA SER A 162 -13.14 8.92 -3.73
C SER A 162 -13.83 9.65 -2.59
N ARG A 163 -13.34 9.47 -1.35
CA ARG A 163 -13.87 10.16 -0.18
C ARG A 163 -13.62 11.67 -0.23
N TYR A 164 -12.46 12.09 -0.72
CA TYR A 164 -12.16 13.49 -0.96
C TYR A 164 -13.16 14.08 -1.97
N GLY A 165 -13.34 13.46 -3.14
CA GLY A 165 -14.29 13.91 -4.15
C GLY A 165 -15.72 14.03 -3.61
N TYR A 166 -16.18 13.02 -2.84
CA TYR A 166 -17.49 13.09 -2.18
C TYR A 166 -17.61 14.30 -1.26
N ARG A 167 -16.62 14.53 -0.38
CA ARG A 167 -16.67 15.63 0.61
C ARG A 167 -16.63 17.01 -0.04
N VAL A 168 -15.80 17.17 -1.06
CA VAL A 168 -15.56 18.47 -1.69
C VAL A 168 -16.72 18.86 -2.61
N PHE A 169 -17.25 17.91 -3.39
CA PHE A 169 -18.22 18.23 -4.45
C PHE A 169 -19.70 18.03 -4.07
N ARG A 170 -19.99 17.45 -2.88
CA ARG A 170 -21.38 17.16 -2.47
C ARG A 170 -22.29 18.39 -2.30
N PHE A 171 -21.72 19.56 -2.10
CA PHE A 171 -22.45 20.82 -1.93
C PHE A 171 -22.31 21.77 -3.13
N THR A 172 -21.87 21.25 -4.26
CA THR A 172 -21.68 22.00 -5.50
C THR A 172 -22.68 21.54 -6.56
N GLU A 173 -22.70 22.21 -7.71
CA GLU A 173 -23.43 21.76 -8.91
C GLU A 173 -23.04 20.32 -9.37
N ASN A 174 -21.91 19.83 -8.92
CA ASN A 174 -21.40 18.48 -9.21
C ASN A 174 -21.91 17.39 -8.24
N TYR A 175 -23.02 17.60 -7.55
CA TYR A 175 -23.60 16.65 -6.59
C TYR A 175 -23.74 15.23 -7.14
N HIS A 176 -24.21 15.08 -8.38
CA HIS A 176 -24.38 13.75 -8.99
C HIS A 176 -23.06 12.98 -9.06
N LYS A 177 -21.97 13.63 -9.41
CA LYS A 177 -20.63 13.02 -9.40
C LYS A 177 -20.16 12.68 -7.99
N SER A 178 -20.53 13.49 -6.99
CA SER A 178 -20.17 13.17 -5.60
C SER A 178 -20.81 11.87 -5.11
N GLU A 179 -22.04 11.57 -5.51
CA GLU A 179 -22.67 10.28 -5.18
C GLU A 179 -21.99 9.08 -5.86
N GLU A 180 -21.46 9.26 -7.07
CA GLU A 180 -20.59 8.24 -7.70
C GLU A 180 -19.31 8.01 -6.89
N PHE A 181 -18.67 9.07 -6.41
CA PHE A 181 -17.49 8.98 -5.54
C PHE A 181 -17.80 8.29 -4.21
N LYS A 182 -18.98 8.49 -3.64
CA LYS A 182 -19.45 7.77 -2.46
C LYS A 182 -19.52 6.25 -2.72
N LYS A 183 -20.12 5.84 -3.83
CA LYS A 183 -20.19 4.43 -4.26
C LYS A 183 -18.79 3.84 -4.45
N ASP A 184 -17.89 4.58 -5.09
CA ASP A 184 -16.50 4.15 -5.31
C ASP A 184 -15.74 4.01 -4.00
N SER A 185 -15.94 4.90 -3.02
CA SER A 185 -15.31 4.80 -1.71
C SER A 185 -15.74 3.54 -0.97
N ILE A 186 -17.02 3.17 -1.02
CA ILE A 186 -17.55 1.92 -0.44
C ILE A 186 -16.92 0.71 -1.15
N THR A 187 -16.83 0.74 -2.47
CA THR A 187 -16.24 -0.34 -3.26
C THR A 187 -14.77 -0.59 -2.89
N PHE A 188 -13.97 0.46 -2.79
CA PHE A 188 -12.57 0.36 -2.36
C PHE A 188 -12.42 -0.10 -0.92
N SER A 189 -13.28 0.39 -0.02
CA SER A 189 -13.28 -0.01 1.38
C SER A 189 -13.56 -1.51 1.54
N ASN A 190 -14.62 -2.01 0.90
CA ASN A 190 -14.98 -3.42 0.96
C ASN A 190 -13.86 -4.31 0.39
N ALA A 191 -13.24 -3.91 -0.72
CA ALA A 191 -12.12 -4.64 -1.30
C ALA A 191 -10.86 -4.61 -0.40
N ALA A 192 -10.65 -3.56 0.36
CA ALA A 192 -9.52 -3.42 1.27
C ALA A 192 -9.68 -4.22 2.57
N GLU A 193 -10.90 -4.53 2.98
CA GLU A 193 -11.19 -5.19 4.27
C GLU A 193 -10.46 -6.53 4.42
N ALA A 194 -10.44 -7.34 3.37
CA ALA A 194 -9.76 -8.63 3.37
C ALA A 194 -8.24 -8.47 3.60
N PHE A 195 -7.63 -7.46 2.98
CA PHE A 195 -6.20 -7.18 3.17
C PHE A 195 -5.92 -6.58 4.55
N ALA A 196 -6.79 -5.70 5.05
CA ALA A 196 -6.63 -5.10 6.36
C ALA A 196 -6.60 -6.16 7.47
N LYS A 197 -7.48 -7.15 7.41
CA LYS A 197 -7.49 -8.30 8.33
C LYS A 197 -6.18 -9.09 8.30
N VAL A 198 -5.65 -9.35 7.10
CA VAL A 198 -4.38 -10.07 6.93
C VAL A 198 -3.20 -9.25 7.43
N LEU A 199 -3.18 -7.95 7.13
CA LEU A 199 -2.09 -7.04 7.51
C LEU A 199 -2.14 -6.61 8.98
N GLY A 200 -3.23 -6.93 9.70
CA GLY A 200 -3.43 -6.50 11.09
C GLY A 200 -3.51 -4.98 11.24
N THR A 201 -3.93 -4.29 10.19
CA THR A 201 -4.13 -2.85 10.19
C THR A 201 -5.59 -2.54 10.41
N GLU A 202 -5.89 -1.51 11.20
CA GLU A 202 -7.22 -0.92 11.15
C GLU A 202 -7.45 -0.32 9.77
N LEU A 203 -8.63 -0.56 9.21
CA LEU A 203 -9.02 0.03 7.94
C LEU A 203 -8.81 1.55 8.02
N PHE A 204 -7.82 2.04 7.27
CA PHE A 204 -7.54 3.46 7.09
C PHE A 204 -7.28 4.25 8.40
N GLY A 205 -6.71 3.59 9.43
CA GLY A 205 -6.28 4.25 10.67
C GLY A 205 -7.44 4.87 11.46
N GLY A 206 -8.50 4.10 11.71
CA GLY A 206 -9.67 4.56 12.49
C GLY A 206 -10.58 5.56 11.75
N PHE A 207 -10.27 5.89 10.50
CA PHE A 207 -11.07 6.82 9.67
C PHE A 207 -12.37 6.21 9.12
N MET A 208 -12.64 4.97 9.40
CA MET A 208 -13.95 4.36 9.21
C MET A 208 -14.81 4.66 10.44
N GLU A 209 -15.08 5.89 10.74
CA GLU A 209 -16.34 6.22 11.39
C GLU A 209 -17.44 5.59 10.53
N LYS A 210 -18.14 4.67 11.15
CA LYS A 210 -19.25 3.91 10.59
C LYS A 210 -19.99 4.71 9.54
N THR A 211 -19.83 4.35 8.27
CA THR A 211 -20.62 4.89 7.14
C THR A 211 -22.12 4.61 7.30
N SER A 212 -22.55 4.03 8.42
CA SER A 212 -23.94 3.81 8.81
C SER A 212 -24.64 5.05 9.39
N LYS A 213 -23.98 6.22 9.42
CA LYS A 213 -24.56 7.50 9.88
C LYS A 213 -24.16 8.68 8.98
N ILE A 214 -24.25 8.52 7.66
CA ILE A 214 -24.25 9.64 6.71
C ILE A 214 -25.47 9.50 5.79
#